data_695213489ea0187039f6d41d56e88379
#
_entry.id   695213489ea0187039f6d41d56e88379
#
_cell.length_a   1.000
_cell.length_b   1.000
_cell.length_c   1.000
_cell.angle_alpha   90.00
_cell.angle_beta   90.00
_cell.angle_gamma   90.00
#
_symmetry.space_group_name_H-M   'P 1'
#
loop_
_entity.id
_entity.type
_entity.pdbx_description
1 polymer ?
#
loop_
_entity_poly.entity_id
_entity_poly.type
_entity_poly.pdbx_seq_one_letter_code
_entity_poly.pdbx_strand_id
1 'polypeptide(L)'
;FTYEEAQNNINSSSGELFHELITLNSIAKILRDRRKEKGSINFEKEETRFNLDDKKEPIGVYVKQSLDTNKLIEEFMLLANKTVSEHLNKRVSNKSFVYRVHDQPDKERIEDLKKIVKKYKYNIQNDNPKVLSKSLNLLLEKINDQPEKNLIETLVLRSMAKAKYSTKNIGHYGLAFPFYSHFTSPIRRYPDLVVHRLIENYINKTKTLLDLDLDYVCKHCSEKEKQAAIAERESIKFMQIKYLSNKVGDVYSGVISGVTDWGVYVELEKNKCEGLIKIKNLSDSFLIFDKKTHTLTNSDSSIVYQLGQKIDIRVIEVDLEKKLIGFSLA
;
A
#
# COMPACT_ATOMS: atom_id res chain seq x y z
N PHE A 1 -7.88 0.99 -25.50
CA PHE A 1 -8.30 -0.17 -24.71
C PHE A 1 -8.51 0.21 -23.25
N THR A 2 -9.55 -0.32 -22.63
CA THR A 2 -9.59 -0.45 -21.19
C THR A 2 -8.63 -1.57 -20.75
N TYR A 3 -8.30 -1.65 -19.46
CA TYR A 3 -7.46 -2.73 -18.95
C TYR A 3 -8.14 -4.11 -19.13
N GLU A 4 -9.45 -4.14 -19.00
CA GLU A 4 -10.28 -5.35 -19.15
C GLU A 4 -10.31 -5.82 -20.61
N GLU A 5 -10.49 -4.91 -21.58
CA GLU A 5 -10.44 -5.25 -23.02
C GLU A 5 -9.07 -5.80 -23.41
N ALA A 6 -8.00 -5.11 -23.01
CA ALA A 6 -6.65 -5.57 -23.29
C ALA A 6 -6.35 -6.93 -22.61
N GLN A 7 -6.87 -7.16 -21.39
CA GLN A 7 -6.75 -8.45 -20.71
C GLN A 7 -7.48 -9.56 -21.43
N ASN A 8 -8.68 -9.28 -21.94
CA ASN A 8 -9.46 -10.23 -22.72
C ASN A 8 -8.73 -10.62 -24.03
N ASN A 9 -8.14 -9.63 -24.73
CA ASN A 9 -7.34 -9.91 -25.93
C ASN A 9 -6.12 -10.79 -25.65
N ILE A 10 -5.46 -10.58 -24.51
CA ILE A 10 -4.34 -11.43 -24.07
C ILE A 10 -4.84 -12.85 -23.76
N ASN A 11 -5.93 -12.99 -23.01
CA ASN A 11 -6.44 -14.29 -22.56
C ASN A 11 -6.98 -15.13 -23.71
N SER A 12 -7.70 -14.51 -24.67
CA SER A 12 -8.26 -15.17 -25.83
C SER A 12 -7.26 -15.39 -26.98
N SER A 13 -6.06 -14.76 -26.88
CA SER A 13 -5.07 -14.71 -27.96
C SER A 13 -5.68 -14.25 -29.30
N SER A 14 -6.60 -13.28 -29.23
CA SER A 14 -7.35 -12.77 -30.39
C SER A 14 -7.76 -11.32 -30.15
N GLY A 15 -8.25 -10.64 -31.19
CA GLY A 15 -8.65 -9.23 -31.16
C GLY A 15 -7.57 -8.30 -31.68
N GLU A 16 -7.84 -7.00 -31.61
CA GLU A 16 -6.92 -5.97 -32.08
C GLU A 16 -5.64 -5.92 -31.25
N LEU A 17 -4.47 -5.86 -31.91
CA LEU A 17 -3.14 -5.76 -31.30
C LEU A 17 -2.82 -6.86 -30.26
N PHE A 18 -3.43 -8.05 -30.36
CA PHE A 18 -3.21 -9.09 -29.36
C PHE A 18 -1.76 -9.62 -29.36
N HIS A 19 -1.08 -9.66 -30.52
CA HIS A 19 0.34 -10.05 -30.61
C HIS A 19 1.25 -9.09 -29.87
N GLU A 20 1.01 -7.79 -30.04
CA GLU A 20 1.75 -6.71 -29.36
C GLU A 20 1.49 -6.77 -27.86
N LEU A 21 0.24 -6.93 -27.44
CA LEU A 21 -0.14 -7.04 -26.03
C LEU A 21 0.50 -8.25 -25.35
N ILE A 22 0.51 -9.43 -26.00
CA ILE A 22 1.17 -10.63 -25.48
C ILE A 22 2.68 -10.41 -25.36
N THR A 23 3.30 -9.80 -26.38
CA THR A 23 4.74 -9.51 -26.38
C THR A 23 5.11 -8.55 -25.25
N LEU A 24 4.37 -7.44 -25.12
CA LEU A 24 4.58 -6.45 -24.05
C LEU A 24 4.35 -7.08 -22.67
N ASN A 25 3.31 -7.90 -22.50
CA ASN A 25 3.05 -8.59 -21.24
C ASN A 25 4.19 -9.58 -20.87
N SER A 26 4.75 -10.26 -21.86
CA SER A 26 5.90 -11.14 -21.64
C SER A 26 7.14 -10.36 -21.17
N ILE A 27 7.42 -9.21 -21.79
CA ILE A 27 8.51 -8.31 -21.37
C ILE A 27 8.24 -7.80 -19.95
N ALA A 28 7.03 -7.38 -19.64
CA ALA A 28 6.66 -6.90 -18.30
C ALA A 28 6.86 -7.99 -17.22
N LYS A 29 6.53 -9.24 -17.51
CA LYS A 29 6.79 -10.38 -16.62
C LYS A 29 8.29 -10.54 -16.35
N ILE A 30 9.13 -10.50 -17.40
CA ILE A 30 10.60 -10.57 -17.27
C ILE A 30 11.13 -9.40 -16.41
N LEU A 31 10.63 -8.17 -16.61
CA LEU A 31 11.03 -7.00 -15.82
C LEU A 31 10.68 -7.17 -14.34
N ARG A 32 9.49 -7.66 -14.04
CA ARG A 32 9.00 -7.94 -12.69
C ARG A 32 9.84 -9.00 -12.00
N ASP A 33 10.13 -10.11 -12.67
CA ASP A 33 10.93 -11.20 -12.12
C ASP A 33 12.35 -10.73 -11.80
N ARG A 34 13.00 -10.00 -12.72
CA ARG A 34 14.31 -9.37 -12.47
C ARG A 34 14.29 -8.40 -11.28
N ARG A 35 13.19 -7.68 -11.08
CA ARG A 35 13.02 -6.77 -9.94
C ARG A 35 12.87 -7.55 -8.63
N LYS A 36 12.09 -8.65 -8.63
CA LYS A 36 11.97 -9.57 -7.48
C LYS A 36 13.32 -10.19 -7.10
N GLU A 37 14.08 -10.68 -8.06
CA GLU A 37 15.42 -11.24 -7.83
C GLU A 37 16.38 -10.23 -7.18
N LYS A 38 16.23 -8.93 -7.52
CA LYS A 38 17.00 -7.85 -6.91
C LYS A 38 16.55 -7.49 -5.50
N GLY A 39 15.41 -8.03 -5.05
CA GLY A 39 14.86 -7.83 -3.71
C GLY A 39 13.79 -6.75 -3.62
N SER A 40 13.08 -6.43 -4.72
CA SER A 40 11.89 -5.57 -4.59
C SER A 40 10.83 -6.27 -3.75
N ILE A 41 10.20 -5.51 -2.85
CA ILE A 41 9.13 -6.02 -2.00
C ILE A 41 7.81 -5.72 -2.70
N ASN A 42 7.00 -6.76 -2.92
CA ASN A 42 5.70 -6.62 -3.58
C ASN A 42 4.58 -6.81 -2.55
N PHE A 43 3.78 -5.76 -2.36
CA PHE A 43 2.53 -5.84 -1.62
C PHE A 43 1.39 -5.74 -2.64
N GLU A 44 0.54 -6.74 -2.69
CA GLU A 44 -0.71 -6.62 -3.46
C GLU A 44 -1.66 -5.71 -2.69
N LYS A 45 -1.93 -4.53 -3.24
CA LYS A 45 -2.87 -3.58 -2.64
C LYS A 45 -4.26 -3.83 -3.22
N GLU A 46 -5.17 -4.26 -2.38
CA GLU A 46 -6.59 -4.31 -2.70
C GLU A 46 -7.15 -2.88 -2.73
N GLU A 47 -7.86 -2.53 -3.78
CA GLU A 47 -8.50 -1.21 -3.93
C GLU A 47 -10.00 -1.33 -3.78
N THR A 48 -10.53 -0.80 -2.68
CA THR A 48 -11.98 -0.77 -2.44
C THR A 48 -12.65 0.27 -3.33
N ARG A 49 -13.69 -0.15 -4.06
CA ARG A 49 -14.52 0.68 -4.93
C ARG A 49 -15.99 0.54 -4.58
N PHE A 50 -16.79 1.54 -4.95
CA PHE A 50 -18.22 1.60 -4.67
C PHE A 50 -19.03 1.60 -5.96
N ASN A 51 -20.08 0.78 -6.00
CA ASN A 51 -21.12 0.91 -6.99
C ASN A 51 -22.07 2.02 -6.52
N LEU A 52 -22.33 2.97 -7.41
CA LEU A 52 -23.17 4.14 -7.10
C LEU A 52 -24.46 4.05 -7.90
N ASP A 53 -25.56 4.50 -7.29
CA ASP A 53 -26.81 4.75 -8.00
C ASP A 53 -26.80 6.09 -8.76
N ASP A 54 -27.92 6.43 -9.41
CA ASP A 54 -28.08 7.68 -10.17
C ASP A 54 -27.95 8.94 -9.29
N LYS A 55 -28.16 8.81 -7.98
CA LYS A 55 -27.99 9.88 -6.98
C LYS A 55 -26.61 9.92 -6.37
N LYS A 56 -25.68 9.09 -6.86
CA LYS A 56 -24.30 8.90 -6.36
C LYS A 56 -24.24 8.36 -4.92
N GLU A 57 -25.28 7.62 -4.50
CA GLU A 57 -25.27 6.92 -3.22
C GLU A 57 -24.67 5.51 -3.38
N PRO A 58 -23.89 5.03 -2.40
CA PRO A 58 -23.22 3.72 -2.50
C PRO A 58 -24.23 2.58 -2.28
N ILE A 59 -24.49 1.81 -3.32
CA ILE A 59 -25.39 0.64 -3.30
C ILE A 59 -24.61 -0.69 -3.18
N GLY A 60 -23.32 -0.68 -3.42
CA GLY A 60 -22.47 -1.86 -3.32
C GLY A 60 -21.00 -1.50 -3.13
N VAL A 61 -20.24 -2.46 -2.62
CA VAL A 61 -18.79 -2.34 -2.46
C VAL A 61 -18.12 -3.55 -3.13
N TYR A 62 -17.06 -3.31 -3.88
CA TYR A 62 -16.26 -4.37 -4.50
C TYR A 62 -14.77 -4.07 -4.39
N VAL A 63 -13.96 -5.11 -4.45
CA VAL A 63 -12.51 -4.99 -4.49
C VAL A 63 -12.06 -5.08 -5.94
N LYS A 64 -11.37 -4.03 -6.41
CA LYS A 64 -10.81 -4.01 -7.75
C LYS A 64 -9.59 -4.92 -7.80
N GLN A 65 -9.66 -5.95 -8.64
CA GLN A 65 -8.52 -6.83 -8.89
C GLN A 65 -7.50 -6.18 -9.82
N SER A 66 -6.21 -6.35 -9.50
CA SER A 66 -5.11 -5.94 -10.37
C SER A 66 -4.88 -6.98 -11.45
N LEU A 67 -5.18 -6.63 -12.70
CA LEU A 67 -4.99 -7.48 -13.88
C LEU A 67 -3.52 -7.49 -14.32
N ASP A 68 -3.13 -8.45 -15.17
CA ASP A 68 -1.80 -8.48 -15.78
C ASP A 68 -1.54 -7.23 -16.64
N THR A 69 -2.57 -6.70 -17.29
CA THR A 69 -2.50 -5.44 -18.05
C THR A 69 -2.22 -4.21 -17.17
N ASN A 70 -2.73 -4.15 -15.94
CA ASN A 70 -2.33 -3.11 -14.98
C ASN A 70 -0.85 -3.25 -14.62
N LYS A 71 -0.39 -4.48 -14.35
CA LYS A 71 1.01 -4.81 -14.03
C LYS A 71 1.94 -4.55 -15.22
N LEU A 72 1.46 -4.76 -16.45
CA LEU A 72 2.19 -4.42 -17.68
C LEU A 72 2.52 -2.93 -17.73
N ILE A 73 1.52 -2.08 -17.61
CA ILE A 73 1.73 -0.63 -17.62
C ILE A 73 2.62 -0.19 -16.46
N GLU A 74 2.40 -0.74 -15.25
CA GLU A 74 3.24 -0.46 -14.08
C GLU A 74 4.72 -0.73 -14.35
N GLU A 75 5.09 -1.91 -14.89
CA GLU A 75 6.49 -2.26 -15.13
C GLU A 75 7.15 -1.35 -16.19
N PHE A 76 6.43 -0.95 -17.25
CA PHE A 76 6.96 0.01 -18.22
C PHE A 76 7.09 1.41 -17.64
N MET A 77 6.16 1.85 -16.79
CA MET A 77 6.29 3.11 -16.05
C MET A 77 7.47 3.08 -15.09
N LEU A 78 7.67 1.98 -14.36
CA LEU A 78 8.83 1.78 -13.49
C LEU A 78 10.16 1.80 -14.27
N LEU A 79 10.18 1.15 -15.44
CA LEU A 79 11.36 1.15 -16.33
C LEU A 79 11.69 2.57 -16.79
N ALA A 80 10.71 3.34 -17.28
CA ALA A 80 10.91 4.72 -17.72
C ALA A 80 11.40 5.61 -16.57
N ASN A 81 10.75 5.56 -15.41
CA ASN A 81 11.10 6.31 -14.21
C ASN A 81 12.55 6.04 -13.76
N LYS A 82 12.93 4.77 -13.73
CA LYS A 82 14.28 4.33 -13.39
C LYS A 82 15.30 4.82 -14.42
N THR A 83 15.04 4.59 -15.71
CA THR A 83 15.97 4.92 -16.80
C THR A 83 16.26 6.43 -16.85
N VAL A 84 15.22 7.25 -16.71
CA VAL A 84 15.36 8.72 -16.63
C VAL A 84 16.24 9.12 -15.45
N SER A 85 15.99 8.57 -14.27
CA SER A 85 16.74 8.87 -13.06
C SER A 85 18.22 8.46 -13.18
N GLU A 86 18.51 7.27 -13.71
CA GLU A 86 19.86 6.79 -13.96
C GLU A 86 20.60 7.62 -15.01
N HIS A 87 19.92 7.98 -16.10
CA HIS A 87 20.49 8.77 -17.17
C HIS A 87 20.93 10.16 -16.70
N LEU A 88 20.06 10.85 -15.99
CA LEU A 88 20.35 12.19 -15.48
C LEU A 88 21.42 12.18 -14.39
N ASN A 89 21.38 11.20 -13.48
CA ASN A 89 22.41 11.09 -12.45
C ASN A 89 23.82 10.94 -13.04
N LYS A 90 23.99 10.20 -14.14
CA LYS A 90 25.28 10.01 -14.79
C LYS A 90 25.80 11.25 -15.53
N ARG A 91 24.91 12.11 -16.00
CA ARG A 91 25.23 13.22 -16.92
C ARG A 91 25.14 14.62 -16.30
N VAL A 92 24.43 14.72 -15.20
CA VAL A 92 24.22 15.99 -14.49
C VAL A 92 25.04 15.97 -13.19
N SER A 93 26.35 15.81 -13.33
CA SER A 93 27.30 15.97 -12.21
C SER A 93 27.11 17.36 -11.58
N ASN A 94 26.93 17.43 -10.26
CA ASN A 94 26.73 18.63 -9.45
C ASN A 94 25.43 19.44 -9.62
N LYS A 95 24.39 18.89 -10.25
CA LYS A 95 23.09 19.58 -10.31
C LYS A 95 22.05 18.86 -9.47
N SER A 96 21.26 19.62 -8.74
CA SER A 96 20.14 19.10 -7.97
C SER A 96 19.11 18.44 -8.89
N PHE A 97 18.64 17.26 -8.53
CA PHE A 97 17.62 16.52 -9.23
C PHE A 97 16.54 16.05 -8.26
N VAL A 98 15.35 15.76 -8.73
CA VAL A 98 14.23 15.29 -7.90
C VAL A 98 14.18 13.77 -7.94
N TYR A 99 14.55 13.12 -6.84
CA TYR A 99 14.45 11.68 -6.66
C TYR A 99 13.18 11.32 -5.89
N ARG A 100 12.65 10.13 -6.15
CA ARG A 100 11.70 9.45 -5.28
C ARG A 100 12.46 8.40 -4.48
N VAL A 101 12.66 8.71 -3.21
CA VAL A 101 13.49 7.89 -2.32
C VAL A 101 12.62 7.12 -1.33
N HIS A 102 13.09 5.91 -0.99
CA HIS A 102 12.47 5.06 0.03
C HIS A 102 13.57 4.43 0.86
N ASP A 103 13.61 4.81 2.14
CA ASP A 103 14.63 4.36 3.08
C ASP A 103 14.44 2.89 3.47
N GLN A 104 15.42 2.33 4.13
CA GLN A 104 15.34 1.00 4.72
C GLN A 104 14.26 0.93 5.79
N PRO A 105 13.73 -0.26 6.08
CA PRO A 105 12.83 -0.46 7.19
C PRO A 105 13.43 -0.05 8.54
N ASP A 106 12.57 0.35 9.44
CA ASP A 106 12.94 0.68 10.82
C ASP A 106 13.48 -0.55 11.53
N LYS A 107 14.71 -0.44 12.07
CA LYS A 107 15.41 -1.58 12.69
C LYS A 107 14.69 -2.14 13.92
N GLU A 108 14.14 -1.27 14.78
CA GLU A 108 13.43 -1.71 15.98
C GLU A 108 12.16 -2.47 15.62
N ARG A 109 11.41 -1.95 14.64
CA ARG A 109 10.20 -2.61 14.13
C ARG A 109 10.50 -3.94 13.46
N ILE A 110 11.63 -4.07 12.77
CA ILE A 110 12.07 -5.36 12.21
C ILE A 110 12.40 -6.36 13.33
N GLU A 111 13.08 -5.92 14.40
CA GLU A 111 13.35 -6.81 15.54
C GLU A 111 12.06 -7.25 16.26
N ASP A 112 11.07 -6.36 16.39
CA ASP A 112 9.77 -6.73 16.96
C ASP A 112 9.00 -7.68 16.03
N LEU A 113 9.02 -7.44 14.72
CA LEU A 113 8.47 -8.36 13.73
C LEU A 113 9.11 -9.76 13.84
N LYS A 114 10.44 -9.85 13.97
CA LYS A 114 11.15 -11.13 14.14
C LYS A 114 10.66 -11.90 15.36
N LYS A 115 10.43 -11.22 16.49
CA LYS A 115 9.89 -11.86 17.71
C LYS A 115 8.50 -12.43 17.48
N ILE A 116 7.64 -11.69 16.74
CA ILE A 116 6.26 -12.10 16.46
C ILE A 116 6.26 -13.31 15.50
N VAL A 117 6.94 -13.20 14.35
CA VAL A 117 6.93 -14.29 13.35
C VAL A 117 7.57 -15.57 13.85
N LYS A 118 8.50 -15.49 14.84
CA LYS A 118 9.09 -16.65 15.49
C LYS A 118 8.05 -17.48 16.25
N LYS A 119 6.99 -16.87 16.81
CA LYS A 119 5.88 -17.58 17.45
C LYS A 119 5.13 -18.49 16.45
N TYR A 120 5.12 -18.09 15.16
CA TYR A 120 4.54 -18.86 14.05
C TYR A 120 5.57 -19.74 13.33
N LYS A 121 6.76 -19.97 13.93
CA LYS A 121 7.86 -20.79 13.40
C LYS A 121 8.49 -20.24 12.09
N TYR A 122 8.31 -18.96 11.80
CA TYR A 122 9.02 -18.27 10.71
C TYR A 122 10.29 -17.58 11.22
N ASN A 123 11.24 -17.36 10.31
CA ASN A 123 12.48 -16.66 10.61
C ASN A 123 12.77 -15.58 9.58
N ILE A 124 13.29 -14.43 10.02
CA ILE A 124 13.70 -13.30 9.18
C ILE A 124 15.21 -13.09 9.38
N GLN A 125 15.95 -13.12 8.29
CA GLN A 125 17.36 -12.75 8.23
C GLN A 125 17.48 -11.26 7.90
N ASN A 126 18.34 -10.52 8.61
CA ASN A 126 18.51 -9.07 8.46
C ASN A 126 19.96 -8.60 8.47
N ASP A 127 20.90 -9.47 8.07
CA ASP A 127 22.33 -9.20 8.05
C ASP A 127 22.68 -7.94 7.21
N ASN A 128 21.97 -7.75 6.13
CA ASN A 128 22.05 -6.54 5.30
C ASN A 128 20.71 -6.26 4.60
N PRO A 129 20.52 -5.06 4.01
CA PRO A 129 19.25 -4.65 3.39
C PRO A 129 18.74 -5.59 2.29
N LYS A 130 19.66 -6.20 1.51
CA LYS A 130 19.30 -7.11 0.43
C LYS A 130 18.89 -8.49 0.96
N VAL A 131 19.54 -8.98 2.01
CA VAL A 131 19.15 -10.21 2.70
C VAL A 131 17.80 -10.04 3.36
N LEU A 132 17.58 -8.91 4.04
CA LEU A 132 16.31 -8.59 4.66
C LEU A 132 15.16 -8.57 3.64
N SER A 133 15.30 -7.88 2.51
CA SER A 133 14.23 -7.81 1.50
C SER A 133 13.89 -9.18 0.92
N LYS A 134 14.89 -10.02 0.64
CA LYS A 134 14.66 -11.40 0.18
C LYS A 134 13.97 -12.25 1.25
N SER A 135 14.40 -12.12 2.50
CA SER A 135 13.80 -12.84 3.63
C SER A 135 12.35 -12.43 3.86
N LEU A 136 12.03 -11.13 3.72
CA LEU A 136 10.65 -10.63 3.80
C LEU A 136 9.79 -11.16 2.64
N ASN A 137 10.31 -11.19 1.40
CA ASN A 137 9.59 -11.76 0.27
C ASN A 137 9.28 -13.25 0.47
N LEU A 138 10.26 -14.03 0.92
CA LEU A 138 10.06 -15.45 1.24
C LEU A 138 9.04 -15.65 2.38
N LEU A 139 9.04 -14.76 3.36
CA LEU A 139 8.04 -14.78 4.42
C LEU A 139 6.64 -14.52 3.85
N LEU A 140 6.46 -13.46 3.05
CA LEU A 140 5.19 -13.09 2.43
C LEU A 140 4.65 -14.21 1.52
N GLU A 141 5.51 -14.88 0.78
CA GLU A 141 5.13 -16.06 -0.03
C GLU A 141 4.65 -17.23 0.84
N LYS A 142 5.36 -17.53 1.94
CA LYS A 142 5.03 -18.65 2.84
C LYS A 142 3.70 -18.45 3.59
N ILE A 143 3.34 -17.21 3.90
CA ILE A 143 2.12 -16.92 4.66
C ILE A 143 0.88 -16.75 3.78
N ASN A 144 0.99 -16.84 2.46
CA ASN A 144 -0.08 -16.45 1.53
C ASN A 144 -1.43 -17.11 1.83
N ASP A 145 -1.42 -18.39 2.20
CA ASP A 145 -2.63 -19.17 2.51
C ASP A 145 -2.75 -19.50 4.01
N GLN A 146 -2.04 -18.76 4.87
CA GLN A 146 -2.02 -19.03 6.30
C GLN A 146 -2.94 -18.08 7.08
N PRO A 147 -3.50 -18.52 8.23
CA PRO A 147 -4.37 -17.68 9.06
C PRO A 147 -3.72 -16.36 9.52
N GLU A 148 -2.40 -16.39 9.77
CA GLU A 148 -1.61 -15.25 10.23
C GLU A 148 -1.20 -14.28 9.12
N LYS A 149 -1.61 -14.49 7.85
CA LYS A 149 -1.26 -13.64 6.69
C LYS A 149 -1.50 -12.16 6.99
N ASN A 150 -2.73 -11.80 7.36
CA ASN A 150 -3.12 -10.39 7.56
C ASN A 150 -2.30 -9.74 8.69
N LEU A 151 -2.02 -10.47 9.77
CA LEU A 151 -1.17 -9.99 10.85
C LEU A 151 0.23 -9.68 10.35
N ILE A 152 0.87 -10.66 9.71
CA ILE A 152 2.28 -10.55 9.31
C ILE A 152 2.44 -9.50 8.20
N GLU A 153 1.58 -9.48 7.18
CA GLU A 153 1.58 -8.46 6.13
C GLU A 153 1.45 -7.04 6.70
N THR A 154 0.52 -6.85 7.65
CA THR A 154 0.34 -5.57 8.33
C THR A 154 1.59 -5.14 9.08
N LEU A 155 2.23 -6.04 9.81
CA LEU A 155 3.45 -5.74 10.57
C LEU A 155 4.64 -5.47 9.65
N VAL A 156 4.80 -6.23 8.57
CA VAL A 156 5.82 -5.96 7.54
C VAL A 156 5.59 -4.57 6.94
N LEU A 157 4.37 -4.24 6.53
CA LEU A 157 4.05 -2.93 5.97
C LEU A 157 4.33 -1.77 6.95
N ARG A 158 3.97 -1.95 8.24
CA ARG A 158 4.23 -0.97 9.30
C ARG A 158 5.71 -0.78 9.61
N SER A 159 6.55 -1.78 9.34
CA SER A 159 8.00 -1.67 9.50
C SER A 159 8.67 -0.87 8.38
N MET A 160 8.02 -0.70 7.24
CA MET A 160 8.57 0.02 6.09
C MET A 160 8.59 1.54 6.34
N ALA A 161 9.64 2.19 5.84
CA ALA A 161 9.69 3.63 5.75
C ALA A 161 8.65 4.16 4.73
N LYS A 162 8.32 5.44 4.79
CA LYS A 162 7.49 6.07 3.75
C LYS A 162 8.38 6.66 2.67
N ALA A 163 8.03 6.41 1.41
CA ALA A 163 8.69 7.06 0.30
C ALA A 163 8.43 8.58 0.31
N LYS A 164 9.42 9.38 -0.11
CA LYS A 164 9.34 10.84 -0.20
C LYS A 164 10.11 11.36 -1.39
N TYR A 165 9.87 12.61 -1.77
CA TYR A 165 10.73 13.30 -2.74
C TYR A 165 11.93 13.90 -2.03
N SER A 166 13.09 13.91 -2.69
CA SER A 166 14.34 14.42 -2.16
C SER A 166 15.31 14.79 -3.26
N THR A 167 16.13 15.80 -3.07
CA THR A 167 17.28 16.11 -3.92
C THR A 167 18.47 15.20 -3.65
N LYS A 168 18.49 14.55 -2.45
CA LYS A 168 19.51 13.59 -2.05
C LYS A 168 19.06 12.18 -2.40
N ASN A 169 19.81 11.48 -3.27
CA ASN A 169 19.54 10.11 -3.61
C ASN A 169 20.01 9.16 -2.50
N ILE A 170 19.11 8.37 -1.95
CA ILE A 170 19.40 7.23 -1.06
C ILE A 170 18.89 5.91 -1.64
N GLY A 171 18.43 5.91 -2.91
CA GLY A 171 17.79 4.79 -3.55
C GLY A 171 16.33 4.62 -3.13
N HIS A 172 15.71 3.57 -3.68
CA HIS A 172 14.32 3.20 -3.36
C HIS A 172 14.28 1.74 -2.90
N TYR A 173 14.34 1.52 -1.58
CA TYR A 173 14.44 0.20 -0.97
C TYR A 173 13.33 -0.75 -1.45
N GLY A 174 12.07 -0.35 -1.36
CA GLY A 174 10.93 -1.22 -1.72
C GLY A 174 10.92 -1.66 -3.19
N LEU A 175 11.52 -0.87 -4.11
CA LEU A 175 11.66 -1.23 -5.54
C LEU A 175 13.01 -1.88 -5.88
N ALA A 176 13.95 -1.92 -4.94
CA ALA A 176 15.34 -2.35 -5.16
C ALA A 176 16.04 -1.57 -6.29
N PHE A 177 15.76 -0.27 -6.41
CA PHE A 177 16.37 0.61 -7.39
C PHE A 177 17.39 1.55 -6.74
N PRO A 178 18.63 1.62 -7.24
CA PRO A 178 19.63 2.56 -6.74
C PRO A 178 19.32 4.02 -7.14
N PHE A 179 18.60 4.22 -8.24
CA PHE A 179 18.13 5.50 -8.73
C PHE A 179 16.68 5.37 -9.13
N TYR A 180 15.84 6.27 -8.64
CA TYR A 180 14.43 6.29 -8.98
C TYR A 180 13.87 7.70 -8.87
N SER A 181 13.02 8.06 -9.83
CA SER A 181 12.27 9.31 -9.82
C SER A 181 10.89 9.06 -10.42
N HIS A 182 9.96 9.94 -10.16
CA HIS A 182 8.69 9.97 -10.85
C HIS A 182 8.80 10.83 -12.11
N PHE A 183 8.39 10.28 -13.24
CA PHE A 183 8.47 10.94 -14.56
C PHE A 183 7.22 10.73 -15.40
N THR A 184 6.52 9.60 -15.22
CA THR A 184 5.48 9.12 -16.14
C THR A 184 4.09 9.72 -15.91
N SER A 185 3.90 10.62 -14.94
CA SER A 185 2.58 11.18 -14.64
C SER A 185 2.60 12.71 -14.42
N PRO A 186 3.10 13.54 -15.38
CA PRO A 186 3.26 14.98 -15.19
C PRO A 186 1.94 15.76 -15.12
N ILE A 187 0.83 15.20 -15.60
CA ILE A 187 -0.49 15.85 -15.54
C ILE A 187 -1.01 15.95 -14.09
N ARG A 188 -0.70 14.95 -13.25
CA ARG A 188 -1.24 14.84 -11.88
C ARG A 188 -0.19 14.92 -10.77
N ARG A 189 1.10 14.87 -11.11
CA ARG A 189 2.20 14.96 -10.14
C ARG A 189 3.18 16.05 -10.55
N TYR A 190 3.26 17.10 -9.75
CA TYR A 190 4.17 18.22 -10.00
C TYR A 190 5.65 17.82 -10.04
N PRO A 191 6.17 16.89 -9.20
CA PRO A 191 7.55 16.41 -9.32
C PRO A 191 7.88 15.82 -10.69
N ASP A 192 6.95 15.10 -11.32
CA ASP A 192 7.14 14.57 -12.68
C ASP A 192 7.31 15.72 -13.69
N LEU A 193 6.48 16.76 -13.60
CA LEU A 193 6.59 17.94 -14.45
C LEU A 193 7.94 18.65 -14.26
N VAL A 194 8.41 18.76 -13.00
CA VAL A 194 9.73 19.32 -12.70
C VAL A 194 10.83 18.49 -13.36
N VAL A 195 10.75 17.16 -13.28
CA VAL A 195 11.70 16.25 -13.93
C VAL A 195 11.68 16.41 -15.44
N HIS A 196 10.51 16.55 -16.08
CA HIS A 196 10.40 16.85 -17.53
C HIS A 196 11.14 18.14 -17.89
N ARG A 197 10.94 19.20 -17.14
CA ARG A 197 11.62 20.50 -17.38
C ARG A 197 13.14 20.41 -17.16
N LEU A 198 13.59 19.63 -16.17
CA LEU A 198 15.02 19.38 -15.95
C LEU A 198 15.65 18.62 -17.13
N ILE A 199 14.93 17.63 -17.70
CA ILE A 199 15.36 16.89 -18.89
C ILE A 199 15.44 17.82 -20.09
N GLU A 200 14.40 18.64 -20.33
CA GLU A 200 14.35 19.61 -21.41
C GLU A 200 15.54 20.59 -21.35
N ASN A 201 15.79 21.16 -20.17
CA ASN A 201 16.95 22.03 -19.96
C ASN A 201 18.29 21.33 -20.25
N TYR A 202 18.38 20.05 -19.87
CA TYR A 202 19.57 19.26 -20.14
C TYR A 202 19.76 19.02 -21.64
N ILE A 203 18.71 18.62 -22.38
CA ILE A 203 18.74 18.34 -23.83
C ILE A 203 19.04 19.62 -24.60
N ASN A 204 18.36 20.71 -24.32
CA ASN A 204 18.46 21.98 -25.02
C ASN A 204 19.61 22.88 -24.52
N LYS A 205 20.36 22.43 -23.51
CA LYS A 205 21.44 23.19 -22.83
C LYS A 205 20.97 24.59 -22.35
N THR A 206 19.69 24.69 -21.99
CA THR A 206 19.09 25.92 -21.46
C THR A 206 19.23 25.99 -19.94
N LYS A 207 19.09 27.19 -19.35
CA LYS A 207 19.22 27.40 -17.90
C LYS A 207 17.91 27.86 -17.23
N THR A 208 16.77 27.57 -17.84
CA THR A 208 15.46 28.16 -17.50
C THR A 208 14.89 27.77 -16.12
N LEU A 209 15.50 26.86 -15.37
CA LEU A 209 14.99 26.40 -14.05
C LEU A 209 15.98 26.59 -12.89
N LEU A 210 16.99 27.45 -13.05
CA LEU A 210 18.04 27.64 -12.03
C LEU A 210 17.55 28.32 -10.76
N ASP A 211 16.37 28.96 -10.79
CA ASP A 211 15.81 29.69 -9.64
C ASP A 211 14.82 28.88 -8.81
N LEU A 212 14.61 27.58 -9.14
CA LEU A 212 13.70 26.73 -8.38
C LEU A 212 14.44 26.09 -7.19
N ASP A 213 13.99 26.38 -5.97
CA ASP A 213 14.44 25.66 -4.78
C ASP A 213 13.86 24.24 -4.80
N LEU A 214 14.63 23.29 -5.33
CA LEU A 214 14.20 21.89 -5.46
C LEU A 214 14.02 21.19 -4.10
N ASP A 215 14.74 21.61 -3.06
CA ASP A 215 14.56 21.07 -1.71
C ASP A 215 13.19 21.47 -1.15
N TYR A 216 12.81 22.75 -1.33
CA TYR A 216 11.47 23.20 -0.98
C TYR A 216 10.39 22.45 -1.78
N VAL A 217 10.56 22.31 -3.10
CA VAL A 217 9.61 21.58 -3.96
C VAL A 217 9.46 20.14 -3.48
N CYS A 218 10.54 19.43 -3.21
CA CYS A 218 10.50 18.04 -2.72
C CYS A 218 9.76 17.93 -1.40
N LYS A 219 10.02 18.83 -0.45
CA LYS A 219 9.34 18.85 0.85
C LYS A 219 7.86 19.15 0.68
N HIS A 220 7.52 20.22 -0.05
CA HIS A 220 6.13 20.61 -0.30
C HIS A 220 5.32 19.50 -0.98
N CYS A 221 5.87 18.90 -2.05
CA CYS A 221 5.19 17.82 -2.77
C CYS A 221 4.99 16.58 -1.89
N SER A 222 5.96 16.23 -1.03
CA SER A 222 5.81 15.11 -0.09
C SER A 222 4.73 15.38 0.97
N GLU A 223 4.60 16.62 1.44
CA GLU A 223 3.55 17.03 2.37
C GLU A 223 2.16 17.00 1.68
N LYS A 224 2.06 17.50 0.45
CA LYS A 224 0.81 17.48 -0.33
C LYS A 224 0.37 16.05 -0.69
N GLU A 225 1.30 15.16 -1.03
CA GLU A 225 1.02 13.74 -1.24
C GLU A 225 0.44 13.10 0.04
N LYS A 226 1.01 13.42 1.21
CA LYS A 226 0.48 12.95 2.49
C LYS A 226 -0.94 13.48 2.75
N GLN A 227 -1.21 14.76 2.45
CA GLN A 227 -2.55 15.34 2.57
C GLN A 227 -3.54 14.66 1.61
N ALA A 228 -3.15 14.44 0.35
CA ALA A 228 -3.98 13.73 -0.62
C ALA A 228 -4.33 12.30 -0.18
N ALA A 229 -3.36 11.56 0.35
CA ALA A 229 -3.59 10.21 0.87
C ALA A 229 -4.49 10.18 2.12
N ILE A 230 -4.49 11.25 2.94
CA ILE A 230 -5.43 11.41 4.06
C ILE A 230 -6.83 11.68 3.50
N ALA A 231 -6.97 12.62 2.56
CA ALA A 231 -8.25 12.96 1.94
C ALA A 231 -8.88 11.76 1.22
N GLU A 232 -8.09 10.95 0.51
CA GLU A 232 -8.55 9.71 -0.12
C GLU A 232 -9.13 8.73 0.91
N ARG A 233 -8.41 8.48 2.02
CA ARG A 233 -8.88 7.60 3.10
C ARG A 233 -10.17 8.12 3.75
N GLU A 234 -10.25 9.43 4.00
CA GLU A 234 -11.45 10.07 4.54
C GLU A 234 -12.65 9.94 3.60
N SER A 235 -12.42 10.09 2.29
CA SER A 235 -13.43 9.89 1.26
C SER A 235 -13.94 8.44 1.23
N ILE A 236 -13.02 7.47 1.25
CA ILE A 236 -13.39 6.05 1.32
C ILE A 236 -14.19 5.77 2.60
N LYS A 237 -13.72 6.28 3.74
CA LYS A 237 -14.43 6.12 5.03
C LYS A 237 -15.83 6.71 5.00
N PHE A 238 -15.99 7.90 4.41
CA PHE A 238 -17.30 8.52 4.23
C PHE A 238 -18.24 7.63 3.42
N MET A 239 -17.77 7.07 2.32
CA MET A 239 -18.56 6.16 1.49
C MET A 239 -18.89 4.85 2.20
N GLN A 240 -17.97 4.31 3.00
CA GLN A 240 -18.21 3.13 3.85
C GLN A 240 -19.32 3.40 4.87
N ILE A 241 -19.29 4.56 5.52
CA ILE A 241 -20.32 4.97 6.50
C ILE A 241 -21.69 5.09 5.82
N LYS A 242 -21.78 5.78 4.67
CA LYS A 242 -23.00 5.86 3.88
C LYS A 242 -23.54 4.48 3.50
N TYR A 243 -22.66 3.59 3.05
CA TYR A 243 -23.05 2.23 2.66
C TYR A 243 -23.61 1.42 3.82
N LEU A 244 -23.05 1.56 5.03
CA LEU A 244 -23.49 0.83 6.22
C LEU A 244 -24.64 1.50 6.98
N SER A 245 -24.99 2.76 6.67
CA SER A 245 -26.04 3.48 7.40
C SER A 245 -27.41 2.78 7.35
N ASN A 246 -27.70 2.08 6.26
CA ASN A 246 -28.94 1.32 6.07
C ASN A 246 -28.80 -0.17 6.45
N LYS A 247 -27.72 -0.55 7.16
CA LYS A 247 -27.35 -1.93 7.50
C LYS A 247 -27.12 -2.14 8.99
N VAL A 248 -27.65 -1.24 9.81
CA VAL A 248 -27.62 -1.39 11.28
C VAL A 248 -28.44 -2.61 11.67
N GLY A 249 -27.87 -3.49 12.48
CA GLY A 249 -28.44 -4.77 12.86
C GLY A 249 -27.89 -5.97 12.06
N ASP A 250 -27.35 -5.76 10.87
CA ASP A 250 -26.78 -6.81 10.04
C ASP A 250 -25.55 -7.44 10.70
N VAL A 251 -25.34 -8.73 10.42
CA VAL A 251 -24.18 -9.52 10.89
C VAL A 251 -23.23 -9.79 9.72
N TYR A 252 -21.95 -9.63 9.98
CA TYR A 252 -20.88 -9.85 9.01
C TYR A 252 -19.69 -10.58 9.63
N SER A 253 -19.01 -11.40 8.85
CA SER A 253 -17.69 -11.89 9.20
C SER A 253 -16.62 -10.86 8.85
N GLY A 254 -15.67 -10.68 9.74
CA GLY A 254 -14.57 -9.72 9.59
C GLY A 254 -13.26 -10.24 10.15
N VAL A 255 -12.23 -9.44 9.97
CA VAL A 255 -10.88 -9.71 10.47
C VAL A 255 -10.42 -8.52 11.31
N ILE A 256 -9.82 -8.77 12.46
CA ILE A 256 -9.26 -7.71 13.31
C ILE A 256 -8.10 -7.03 12.58
N SER A 257 -8.30 -5.77 12.15
CA SER A 257 -7.34 -4.93 11.42
C SER A 257 -6.49 -4.05 12.35
N GLY A 258 -6.96 -3.84 13.58
CA GLY A 258 -6.26 -3.03 14.58
C GLY A 258 -6.65 -3.40 16.00
N VAL A 259 -5.66 -3.33 16.90
CA VAL A 259 -5.88 -3.56 18.35
C VAL A 259 -5.34 -2.34 19.11
N THR A 260 -6.14 -1.79 20.00
CA THR A 260 -5.85 -0.60 20.79
C THR A 260 -6.34 -0.79 22.23
N ASP A 261 -5.99 0.12 23.12
CA ASP A 261 -6.43 0.13 24.52
C ASP A 261 -7.92 0.46 24.69
N TRP A 262 -8.58 1.08 23.66
CA TRP A 262 -10.03 1.36 23.69
C TRP A 262 -10.89 0.33 22.94
N GLY A 263 -10.27 -0.67 22.29
CA GLY A 263 -10.99 -1.72 21.57
C GLY A 263 -10.28 -2.25 20.34
N VAL A 264 -11.01 -2.99 19.51
CA VAL A 264 -10.48 -3.58 18.28
C VAL A 264 -11.18 -3.00 17.04
N TYR A 265 -10.39 -2.70 16.02
CA TYR A 265 -10.89 -2.38 14.69
C TYR A 265 -11.09 -3.68 13.92
N VAL A 266 -12.20 -3.81 13.24
CA VAL A 266 -12.55 -4.98 12.42
C VAL A 266 -12.84 -4.53 11.01
N GLU A 267 -12.14 -5.12 10.04
CA GLU A 267 -12.40 -4.98 8.62
C GLU A 267 -13.31 -6.12 8.15
N LEU A 268 -14.43 -5.80 7.52
CA LEU A 268 -15.38 -6.79 7.02
C LEU A 268 -14.82 -7.49 5.79
N GLU A 269 -14.87 -8.84 5.74
CA GLU A 269 -14.30 -9.62 4.63
C GLU A 269 -14.94 -9.28 3.30
N LYS A 270 -16.26 -9.14 3.27
CA LYS A 270 -17.05 -8.98 2.04
C LYS A 270 -16.95 -7.60 1.38
N ASN A 271 -16.85 -6.54 2.18
CA ASN A 271 -16.98 -5.16 1.69
C ASN A 271 -15.87 -4.23 2.17
N LYS A 272 -14.89 -4.76 2.90
CA LYS A 272 -13.72 -4.02 3.41
C LYS A 272 -14.06 -2.76 4.23
N CYS A 273 -15.30 -2.67 4.72
CA CYS A 273 -15.66 -1.62 5.66
C CYS A 273 -15.02 -1.88 7.02
N GLU A 274 -14.45 -0.83 7.62
CA GLU A 274 -13.79 -0.94 8.91
C GLU A 274 -14.60 -0.23 10.00
N GLY A 275 -14.81 -0.89 11.11
CA GLY A 275 -15.48 -0.35 12.29
C GLY A 275 -14.79 -0.70 13.59
N LEU A 276 -15.22 -0.09 14.68
CA LEU A 276 -14.65 -0.27 16.03
C LEU A 276 -15.61 -1.07 16.92
N ILE A 277 -15.10 -2.14 17.52
CA ILE A 277 -15.73 -2.74 18.72
C ILE A 277 -15.06 -2.10 19.92
N LYS A 278 -15.83 -1.32 20.69
CA LYS A 278 -15.33 -0.72 21.94
C LYS A 278 -15.01 -1.82 22.95
N ILE A 279 -13.98 -1.61 23.77
CA ILE A 279 -13.51 -2.59 24.74
C ILE A 279 -14.62 -3.16 25.64
N LYS A 280 -15.57 -2.32 26.03
CA LYS A 280 -16.76 -2.69 26.84
C LYS A 280 -17.75 -3.63 26.12
N ASN A 281 -17.66 -3.74 24.80
CA ASN A 281 -18.51 -4.60 23.97
C ASN A 281 -17.77 -5.90 23.54
N LEU A 282 -16.53 -6.07 23.98
CA LEU A 282 -15.71 -7.27 23.69
C LEU A 282 -15.81 -8.32 24.79
N SER A 283 -15.88 -7.91 26.03
CA SER A 283 -15.92 -8.80 27.19
C SER A 283 -16.38 -8.05 28.44
N ASP A 284 -17.05 -8.77 29.33
CA ASP A 284 -17.36 -8.29 30.69
C ASP A 284 -16.11 -8.30 31.60
N SER A 285 -15.08 -9.05 31.22
CA SER A 285 -13.81 -9.09 31.94
C SER A 285 -12.92 -7.92 31.56
N PHE A 286 -12.10 -7.47 32.52
CA PHE A 286 -11.09 -6.44 32.26
C PHE A 286 -10.04 -6.94 31.27
N LEU A 287 -9.85 -6.19 30.17
CA LEU A 287 -8.90 -6.49 29.11
C LEU A 287 -7.67 -5.58 29.21
N ILE A 288 -6.49 -6.16 29.09
CA ILE A 288 -5.19 -5.48 29.12
C ILE A 288 -4.63 -5.44 27.71
N PHE A 289 -4.24 -4.24 27.25
CA PHE A 289 -3.60 -4.06 25.95
C PHE A 289 -2.08 -4.23 26.06
N ASP A 290 -1.54 -5.19 25.32
CA ASP A 290 -0.10 -5.32 25.12
C ASP A 290 0.32 -4.62 23.80
N LYS A 291 0.99 -3.49 23.95
CA LYS A 291 1.47 -2.68 22.82
C LYS A 291 2.54 -3.38 21.98
N LYS A 292 3.30 -4.34 22.56
CA LYS A 292 4.38 -5.06 21.86
C LYS A 292 3.84 -6.17 20.97
N THR A 293 2.81 -6.85 21.42
CA THR A 293 2.20 -7.96 20.69
C THR A 293 0.96 -7.54 19.92
N HIS A 294 0.46 -6.31 20.09
CA HIS A 294 -0.81 -5.82 19.56
C HIS A 294 -1.98 -6.77 19.89
N THR A 295 -2.09 -7.15 21.17
CA THR A 295 -3.14 -8.02 21.66
C THR A 295 -3.91 -7.37 22.80
N LEU A 296 -5.22 -7.71 22.93
CA LEU A 296 -6.01 -7.48 24.12
C LEU A 296 -6.26 -8.83 24.79
N THR A 297 -5.90 -8.95 26.07
CA THR A 297 -6.04 -10.20 26.84
C THR A 297 -6.66 -9.91 28.20
N ASN A 298 -7.42 -10.86 28.75
CA ASN A 298 -7.80 -10.82 30.16
C ASN A 298 -6.67 -11.38 31.06
N SER A 299 -6.82 -11.28 32.37
CA SER A 299 -5.77 -11.62 33.35
C SER A 299 -5.31 -13.08 33.29
N ASP A 300 -6.20 -14.00 32.92
CA ASP A 300 -5.90 -15.44 32.83
C ASP A 300 -5.58 -15.89 31.39
N SER A 301 -5.52 -14.93 30.44
CA SER A 301 -5.27 -15.17 29.01
C SER A 301 -6.25 -16.15 28.34
N SER A 302 -7.44 -16.35 28.91
CA SER A 302 -8.50 -17.18 28.32
C SER A 302 -9.16 -16.49 27.16
N ILE A 303 -9.15 -15.14 27.13
CA ILE A 303 -9.67 -14.29 26.05
C ILE A 303 -8.50 -13.56 25.42
N VAL A 304 -8.34 -13.72 24.10
CA VAL A 304 -7.29 -13.04 23.33
C VAL A 304 -7.90 -12.48 22.06
N TYR A 305 -7.76 -11.16 21.86
CA TYR A 305 -8.03 -10.50 20.57
C TYR A 305 -6.71 -10.04 19.97
N GLN A 306 -6.43 -10.47 18.73
CA GLN A 306 -5.18 -10.15 18.03
C GLN A 306 -5.41 -9.78 16.58
N LEU A 307 -4.46 -9.06 16.00
CA LEU A 307 -4.47 -8.73 14.57
C LEU A 307 -4.62 -10.00 13.72
N GLY A 308 -5.42 -9.92 12.65
CA GLY A 308 -5.64 -11.03 11.73
C GLY A 308 -6.65 -12.08 12.21
N GLN A 309 -7.15 -12.00 13.42
CA GLN A 309 -8.15 -12.93 13.95
C GLN A 309 -9.50 -12.71 13.26
N LYS A 310 -10.13 -13.79 12.81
CA LYS A 310 -11.51 -13.77 12.31
C LYS A 310 -12.51 -13.62 13.44
N ILE A 311 -13.55 -12.83 13.20
CA ILE A 311 -14.56 -12.51 14.20
C ILE A 311 -15.88 -12.18 13.51
N ASP A 312 -16.99 -12.65 14.02
CA ASP A 312 -18.31 -12.28 13.57
C ASP A 312 -18.82 -11.08 14.38
N ILE A 313 -19.32 -10.09 13.64
CA ILE A 313 -19.74 -8.80 14.22
C ILE A 313 -21.15 -8.44 13.79
N ARG A 314 -21.80 -7.64 14.62
CA ARG A 314 -23.06 -6.96 14.30
C ARG A 314 -22.81 -5.45 14.20
N VAL A 315 -23.38 -4.82 13.18
CA VAL A 315 -23.37 -3.35 13.05
C VAL A 315 -24.34 -2.77 14.05
N ILE A 316 -23.87 -1.95 14.99
CA ILE A 316 -24.73 -1.38 16.06
C ILE A 316 -24.91 0.13 15.95
N GLU A 317 -23.93 0.83 15.37
CA GLU A 317 -23.95 2.30 15.30
C GLU A 317 -23.26 2.75 14.01
N VAL A 318 -23.87 3.68 13.29
CA VAL A 318 -23.29 4.34 12.13
C VAL A 318 -23.56 5.83 12.22
N ASP A 319 -22.52 6.64 12.40
CA ASP A 319 -22.62 8.09 12.60
C ASP A 319 -21.78 8.82 11.56
N LEU A 320 -22.44 9.54 10.65
CA LEU A 320 -21.81 10.30 9.57
C LEU A 320 -21.05 11.53 10.08
N GLU A 321 -21.57 12.21 11.11
CA GLU A 321 -20.95 13.43 11.64
C GLU A 321 -19.68 13.11 12.41
N LYS A 322 -19.72 12.06 13.24
CA LYS A 322 -18.55 11.58 14.01
C LYS A 322 -17.64 10.69 13.20
N LYS A 323 -18.02 10.36 11.95
CA LYS A 323 -17.29 9.42 11.06
C LYS A 323 -17.04 8.07 11.75
N LEU A 324 -18.03 7.55 12.47
CA LEU A 324 -17.91 6.35 13.28
C LEU A 324 -18.75 5.22 12.69
N ILE A 325 -18.17 4.02 12.68
CA ILE A 325 -18.86 2.75 12.50
C ILE A 325 -18.60 1.94 13.75
N GLY A 326 -19.66 1.66 14.52
CA GLY A 326 -19.61 0.87 15.75
C GLY A 326 -20.10 -0.55 15.51
N PHE A 327 -19.34 -1.52 16.03
CA PHE A 327 -19.66 -2.93 15.98
C PHE A 327 -19.79 -3.50 17.40
N SER A 328 -20.50 -4.62 17.52
CA SER A 328 -20.46 -5.53 18.68
C SER A 328 -20.09 -6.92 18.21
N LEU A 329 -19.80 -7.83 19.12
CA LEU A 329 -19.80 -9.26 18.82
C LEU A 329 -21.19 -9.70 18.37
N ALA A 330 -21.28 -10.66 17.42
CA ALA A 330 -22.55 -11.18 16.89
C ALA A 330 -23.17 -12.20 17.83
#